data_2e0c2b092e53ff0355a5c5882468aea1
#
_entry.id   2e0c2b092e53ff0355a5c5882468aea1
#
_cell.length_a   1.000
_cell.length_b   1.000
_cell.length_c   1.000
_cell.angle_alpha   90.00
_cell.angle_beta   90.00
_cell.angle_gamma   90.00
#
_symmetry.space_group_name_H-M   'P 1'
#
loop_
_entity.id
_entity.type
_entity.pdbx_description
1 polymer ?
#
loop_
_entity_poly.entity_id
_entity_poly.type
_entity_poly.pdbx_seq_one_letter_code
_entity_poly.pdbx_strand_id
1 'polypeptide(L)'
;ANKARFEQDRARIEADNAKRRDIARSESREIEGASVVMIRAASGTGQLYGSVAARDLAEALTNGGHKANKNQIVLDKPIKTLGVHDVKVALHPEVVVMVKVNIARSAEEAELQAKGVDIAATAEREEAGFTEAFDPNAEPGTLPMDEEPAEEA
;
A
#
# COMPACT_ATOMS: atom_id res chain seq x y z
N ALA A 1 52.64 4.53 -11.17
CA ALA A 1 51.96 3.26 -11.49
C ALA A 1 50.66 3.09 -10.68
N ASN A 2 50.70 3.38 -9.42
CA ASN A 2 49.49 3.19 -8.56
C ASN A 2 48.37 4.20 -8.89
N LYS A 3 48.71 5.43 -9.26
CA LYS A 3 47.74 6.44 -9.65
C LYS A 3 47.00 6.05 -10.93
N ALA A 4 47.72 5.61 -11.96
CA ALA A 4 47.08 5.20 -13.21
C ALA A 4 46.16 4.02 -13.03
N ARG A 5 46.58 3.06 -12.22
CA ARG A 5 45.78 1.89 -11.88
C ARG A 5 44.54 2.28 -11.07
N PHE A 6 44.70 3.18 -10.12
CA PHE A 6 43.60 3.69 -9.30
C PHE A 6 42.59 4.47 -10.19
N GLU A 7 43.06 5.28 -11.13
CA GLU A 7 42.19 5.98 -12.05
C GLU A 7 41.42 5.05 -12.96
N GLN A 8 42.08 3.98 -13.43
CA GLN A 8 41.44 2.96 -14.27
C GLN A 8 40.36 2.21 -13.47
N ASP A 9 40.68 1.83 -12.25
CA ASP A 9 39.75 1.13 -11.39
C ASP A 9 38.57 2.04 -11.05
N ARG A 10 38.84 3.32 -10.79
CA ARG A 10 37.80 4.33 -10.53
C ARG A 10 36.88 4.48 -11.74
N ALA A 11 37.45 4.67 -12.91
CA ALA A 11 36.68 4.79 -14.15
C ALA A 11 35.84 3.55 -14.43
N ARG A 12 36.37 2.36 -14.14
CA ARG A 12 35.66 1.10 -14.28
C ARG A 12 34.48 1.03 -13.30
N ILE A 13 34.70 1.40 -12.03
CA ILE A 13 33.66 1.42 -11.01
C ILE A 13 32.56 2.42 -11.38
N GLU A 14 32.93 3.60 -11.84
CA GLU A 14 31.97 4.62 -12.28
C GLU A 14 31.16 4.13 -13.49
N ALA A 15 31.79 3.47 -14.44
CA ALA A 15 31.10 2.90 -15.59
C ALA A 15 30.14 1.78 -15.17
N ASP A 16 30.56 0.90 -14.26
CA ASP A 16 29.72 -0.17 -13.75
C ASP A 16 28.53 0.40 -12.96
N ASN A 17 28.76 1.42 -12.15
CA ASN A 17 27.70 2.12 -11.42
C ASN A 17 26.71 2.80 -12.37
N ALA A 18 27.21 3.43 -13.43
CA ALA A 18 26.35 4.04 -14.44
C ALA A 18 25.47 3.00 -15.14
N LYS A 19 26.03 1.86 -15.48
CA LYS A 19 25.28 0.75 -16.08
C LYS A 19 24.21 0.23 -15.13
N ARG A 20 24.55 0.00 -13.87
CA ARG A 20 23.61 -0.45 -12.85
C ARG A 20 22.49 0.57 -12.64
N ARG A 21 22.85 1.84 -12.65
CA ARG A 21 21.88 2.92 -12.54
C ARG A 21 20.90 2.92 -13.73
N ASP A 22 21.41 2.75 -14.94
CA ASP A 22 20.58 2.72 -16.14
C ASP A 22 19.66 1.50 -16.16
N ILE A 23 20.16 0.34 -15.74
CA ILE A 23 19.36 -0.87 -15.58
C ILE A 23 18.29 -0.63 -14.52
N ALA A 24 18.66 -0.04 -13.37
CA ALA A 24 17.73 0.27 -12.30
C ALA A 24 16.66 1.25 -12.76
N ARG A 25 17.02 2.23 -13.57
CA ARG A 25 16.04 3.17 -14.16
C ARG A 25 15.05 2.47 -15.09
N SER A 26 15.53 1.55 -15.90
CA SER A 26 14.67 0.76 -16.77
C SER A 26 13.71 -0.11 -15.95
N GLU A 27 14.23 -0.79 -14.95
CA GLU A 27 13.43 -1.58 -14.03
C GLU A 27 12.45 -0.70 -13.24
N SER A 28 12.89 0.49 -12.86
CA SER A 28 12.03 1.43 -12.12
C SER A 28 10.81 1.85 -12.92
N ARG A 29 10.96 2.05 -14.21
CA ARG A 29 9.83 2.40 -15.07
C ARG A 29 8.79 1.29 -15.15
N GLU A 30 9.22 0.04 -15.07
CA GLU A 30 8.33 -1.10 -15.07
C GLU A 30 7.61 -1.25 -13.71
N ILE A 31 8.31 -0.94 -12.63
CA ILE A 31 7.80 -1.08 -11.27
C ILE A 31 7.04 0.18 -10.84
N GLU A 32 7.44 1.35 -11.33
CA GLU A 32 6.81 2.62 -10.96
C GLU A 32 5.33 2.62 -11.33
N GLY A 33 4.50 2.95 -10.36
CA GLY A 33 3.06 2.92 -10.53
C GLY A 33 2.46 1.52 -10.50
N ALA A 34 3.27 0.48 -10.30
CA ALA A 34 2.75 -0.87 -10.12
C ALA A 34 1.94 -0.95 -8.82
N SER A 35 0.84 -1.65 -8.87
CA SER A 35 0.08 -1.96 -7.69
C SER A 35 0.14 -3.46 -7.44
N VAL A 36 0.45 -3.81 -6.22
CA VAL A 36 0.54 -5.21 -5.79
C VAL A 36 -0.58 -5.47 -4.79
N VAL A 37 -1.29 -6.54 -5.00
CA VAL A 37 -2.38 -6.94 -4.12
C VAL A 37 -1.89 -8.06 -3.21
N MET A 38 -2.08 -7.86 -1.91
CA MET A 38 -1.78 -8.87 -0.90
C MET A 38 -3.04 -9.18 -0.10
N ILE A 39 -3.33 -10.45 0.05
CA ILE A 39 -4.47 -10.89 0.84
C ILE A 39 -3.95 -11.41 2.17
N ARG A 40 -4.38 -10.77 3.25
CA ARG A 40 -3.98 -11.11 4.61
C ARG A 40 -5.20 -11.06 5.53
N ALA A 41 -5.20 -11.92 6.53
CA ALA A 41 -6.27 -11.92 7.53
C ALA A 41 -6.17 -10.69 8.41
N ALA A 42 -7.30 -10.05 8.64
CA ALA A 42 -7.41 -8.85 9.44
C ALA A 42 -8.71 -8.85 10.26
N SER A 43 -8.70 -8.04 11.31
CA SER A 43 -9.87 -7.84 12.13
C SER A 43 -10.92 -6.97 11.43
N GLY A 44 -12.12 -6.91 11.99
CA GLY A 44 -13.17 -6.03 11.49
C GLY A 44 -12.81 -4.55 11.54
N THR A 45 -11.87 -4.18 12.42
CA THR A 45 -11.38 -2.80 12.52
C THR A 45 -10.31 -2.43 11.50
N GLY A 46 -9.96 -3.36 10.61
CA GLY A 46 -8.96 -3.11 9.58
C GLY A 46 -7.51 -3.36 10.01
N GLN A 47 -7.31 -3.91 11.20
CA GLN A 47 -5.98 -4.26 11.68
C GLN A 47 -5.63 -5.69 11.28
N LEU A 48 -4.43 -5.88 10.76
CA LEU A 48 -3.94 -7.21 10.40
C LEU A 48 -3.64 -8.02 11.67
N TYR A 49 -3.93 -9.30 11.62
CA TYR A 49 -3.54 -10.22 12.69
C TYR A 49 -2.04 -10.49 12.74
N GLY A 50 -1.35 -10.20 11.65
CA GLY A 50 0.09 -10.23 11.56
C GLY A 50 0.62 -8.93 11.00
N SER A 51 1.90 -8.88 10.71
CA SER A 51 2.52 -7.72 10.08
C SER A 51 3.05 -8.10 8.70
N VAL A 52 3.01 -7.14 7.78
CA VAL A 52 3.63 -7.29 6.46
C VAL A 52 5.00 -6.66 6.51
N ALA A 53 6.02 -7.47 6.31
CA ALA A 53 7.40 -7.04 6.31
C ALA A 53 7.92 -6.85 4.88
N ALA A 54 9.10 -6.28 4.75
CA ALA A 54 9.75 -6.09 3.46
C ALA A 54 9.91 -7.40 2.66
N ARG A 55 10.11 -8.50 3.35
CA ARG A 55 10.21 -9.81 2.73
C ARG A 55 8.90 -10.21 2.02
N ASP A 56 7.78 -9.99 2.70
CA ASP A 56 6.47 -10.32 2.13
C ASP A 56 6.16 -9.47 0.91
N LEU A 57 6.56 -8.20 0.96
CA LEU A 57 6.41 -7.27 -0.16
C LEU A 57 7.27 -7.68 -1.35
N ALA A 58 8.52 -8.09 -1.10
CA ALA A 58 9.41 -8.58 -2.13
C ALA A 58 8.84 -9.82 -2.83
N GLU A 59 8.30 -10.74 -2.03
CA GLU A 59 7.67 -11.94 -2.55
C GLU A 59 6.42 -11.60 -3.40
N ALA A 60 5.60 -10.69 -2.91
CA ALA A 60 4.41 -10.25 -3.63
C ALA A 60 4.76 -9.56 -4.95
N LEU A 61 5.80 -8.71 -4.94
CA LEU A 61 6.28 -8.06 -6.16
C LEU A 61 6.82 -9.07 -7.16
N THR A 62 7.58 -10.06 -6.68
CA THR A 62 8.10 -11.12 -7.52
C THR A 62 6.99 -11.96 -8.14
N ASN A 63 5.96 -12.27 -7.37
CA ASN A 63 4.77 -12.99 -7.86
C ASN A 63 3.99 -12.16 -8.88
N GLY A 64 4.01 -10.83 -8.75
CA GLY A 64 3.41 -9.91 -9.69
C GLY A 64 4.21 -9.69 -10.97
N GLY A 65 5.37 -10.35 -11.12
CA GLY A 65 6.22 -10.23 -12.29
C GLY A 65 7.29 -9.15 -12.18
N HIS A 66 7.43 -8.53 -11.03
CA HIS A 66 8.43 -7.49 -10.78
C HIS A 66 9.59 -8.06 -9.98
N LYS A 67 10.81 -7.81 -10.43
CA LYS A 67 11.99 -8.26 -9.72
C LYS A 67 12.33 -7.29 -8.59
N ALA A 68 12.08 -7.69 -7.38
CA ALA A 68 12.42 -6.90 -6.21
C ALA A 68 12.98 -7.79 -5.11
N ASN A 69 14.02 -7.31 -4.47
CA ASN A 69 14.63 -8.00 -3.34
C ASN A 69 14.22 -7.32 -2.03
N LYS A 70 14.14 -8.08 -0.97
CA LYS A 70 13.82 -7.55 0.36
C LYS A 70 14.73 -6.40 0.77
N ASN A 71 15.98 -6.42 0.33
CA ASN A 71 16.96 -5.38 0.65
C ASN A 71 16.72 -4.08 -0.11
N GLN A 72 15.98 -4.15 -1.21
CA GLN A 72 15.62 -2.98 -2.01
C GLN A 72 14.40 -2.27 -1.46
N ILE A 73 13.59 -2.97 -0.69
CA ILE A 73 12.37 -2.40 -0.12
C ILE A 73 12.71 -1.64 1.15
N VAL A 74 12.41 -0.35 1.13
CA VAL A 74 12.60 0.53 2.28
C VAL A 74 11.28 0.63 3.03
N LEU A 75 11.24 0.00 4.18
CA LEU A 75 10.05 -0.03 5.02
C LEU A 75 10.45 0.34 6.45
N ASP A 76 10.03 1.50 6.89
CA ASP A 76 10.38 1.99 8.22
C ASP A 76 9.71 1.17 9.32
N LYS A 77 8.47 0.78 9.08
CA LYS A 77 7.69 0.00 10.02
C LYS A 77 6.90 -1.07 9.28
N PRO A 78 6.73 -2.25 9.86
CA PRO A 78 5.87 -3.27 9.26
C PRO A 78 4.44 -2.75 9.13
N ILE A 79 3.80 -3.12 8.03
CA ILE A 79 2.42 -2.72 7.78
C ILE A 79 1.50 -3.63 8.59
N LYS A 80 0.60 -3.03 9.34
CA LYS A 80 -0.34 -3.75 10.22
C LYS A 80 -1.80 -3.40 9.94
N THR A 81 -2.06 -2.59 8.94
CA THR A 81 -3.41 -2.15 8.61
C THR A 81 -3.77 -2.48 7.17
N LEU A 82 -5.06 -2.69 6.92
CA LEU A 82 -5.59 -2.84 5.58
C LEU A 82 -5.54 -1.52 4.82
N GLY A 83 -5.56 -1.59 3.52
CA GLY A 83 -5.62 -0.43 2.64
C GLY A 83 -4.48 -0.37 1.66
N VAL A 84 -4.38 0.75 0.98
CA VAL A 84 -3.33 1.03 0.02
C VAL A 84 -2.19 1.74 0.73
N HIS A 85 -1.02 1.15 0.66
CA HIS A 85 0.20 1.69 1.26
C HIS A 85 1.22 1.97 0.18
N ASP A 86 1.87 3.11 0.27
CA ASP A 86 2.97 3.45 -0.61
C ASP A 86 4.27 2.94 -0.01
N VAL A 87 4.96 2.11 -0.76
CA VAL A 87 6.23 1.52 -0.35
C VAL A 87 7.33 2.00 -1.27
N LYS A 88 8.43 2.40 -0.68
CA LYS A 88 9.61 2.81 -1.44
C LYS A 88 10.43 1.59 -1.80
N VAL A 89 10.77 1.47 -3.06
CA VAL A 89 11.67 0.44 -3.55
C VAL A 89 12.92 1.12 -4.09
N ALA A 90 14.04 0.90 -3.44
CA ALA A 90 15.32 1.45 -3.85
C ALA A 90 16.06 0.42 -4.70
N LEU A 91 15.95 0.54 -5.99
CA LEU A 91 16.66 -0.35 -6.94
C LEU A 91 18.13 0.00 -7.03
N HIS A 92 18.44 1.25 -6.83
CA HIS A 92 19.79 1.78 -6.81
C HIS A 92 19.83 2.94 -5.82
N PRO A 93 20.98 3.27 -5.19
CA PRO A 93 21.07 4.42 -4.28
C PRO A 93 20.54 5.72 -4.89
N GLU A 94 20.59 5.87 -6.20
CA GLU A 94 20.07 7.05 -6.90
C GLU A 94 18.69 6.84 -7.50
N VAL A 95 18.17 5.60 -7.53
CA VAL A 95 16.89 5.26 -8.14
C VAL A 95 15.97 4.67 -7.10
N VAL A 96 14.97 5.45 -6.72
CA VAL A 96 13.93 5.04 -5.77
C VAL A 96 12.59 5.20 -6.44
N VAL A 97 11.76 4.18 -6.36
CA VAL A 97 10.41 4.20 -6.92
C VAL A 97 9.38 3.93 -5.84
N MET A 98 8.19 4.46 -6.05
CA MET A 98 7.05 4.22 -5.16
C MET A 98 6.17 3.15 -5.78
N VAL A 99 5.84 2.15 -4.97
CA VAL A 99 4.95 1.07 -5.36
C VAL A 99 3.74 1.09 -4.43
N LYS A 100 2.58 0.96 -5.01
CA LYS A 100 1.35 0.87 -4.21
C LYS A 100 1.10 -0.57 -3.85
N VAL A 101 1.00 -0.81 -2.56
CA VAL A 101 0.67 -2.13 -2.02
C VAL A 101 -0.74 -2.08 -1.48
N ASN A 102 -1.59 -2.90 -2.03
CA ASN A 102 -2.97 -2.99 -1.66
C ASN A 102 -3.16 -4.23 -0.77
N ILE A 103 -3.42 -4.03 0.50
CA ILE A 103 -3.62 -5.10 1.46
C ILE A 103 -5.11 -5.22 1.77
N ALA A 104 -5.67 -6.38 1.51
CA ALA A 104 -7.09 -6.65 1.68
C ALA A 104 -7.31 -7.99 2.36
N ARG A 105 -8.50 -8.21 2.88
CA ARG A 105 -8.91 -9.49 3.46
C ARG A 105 -9.35 -10.47 2.39
N SER A 106 -9.87 -9.96 1.29
CA SER A 106 -10.33 -10.76 0.17
C SER A 106 -10.04 -10.08 -1.16
N ALA A 107 -10.14 -10.84 -2.25
CA ALA A 107 -9.95 -10.31 -3.58
C ALA A 107 -10.97 -9.20 -3.91
N GLU A 108 -12.19 -9.33 -3.42
CA GLU A 108 -13.26 -8.36 -3.62
C GLU A 108 -12.92 -7.02 -2.97
N GLU A 109 -12.41 -7.06 -1.74
CA GLU A 109 -11.95 -5.86 -1.05
C GLU A 109 -10.77 -5.21 -1.77
N ALA A 110 -9.87 -6.03 -2.30
CA ALA A 110 -8.74 -5.54 -3.07
C ALA A 110 -9.20 -4.78 -4.32
N GLU A 111 -10.19 -5.28 -5.01
CA GLU A 111 -10.78 -4.60 -6.16
C GLU A 111 -11.45 -3.28 -5.77
N LEU A 112 -12.17 -3.26 -4.66
CA LEU A 112 -12.78 -2.04 -4.15
C LEU A 112 -11.72 -1.00 -3.79
N GLN A 113 -10.65 -1.42 -3.15
CA GLN A 113 -9.53 -0.54 -2.82
C GLN A 113 -8.85 0.00 -4.09
N ALA A 114 -8.69 -0.84 -5.11
CA ALA A 114 -8.14 -0.41 -6.38
C ALA A 114 -9.01 0.66 -7.06
N LYS A 115 -10.31 0.63 -6.82
CA LYS A 115 -11.26 1.64 -7.29
C LYS A 115 -11.26 2.92 -6.46
N GLY A 116 -10.44 2.99 -5.43
CA GLY A 116 -10.33 4.15 -4.56
C GLY A 116 -11.18 4.11 -3.29
N VAL A 117 -11.80 2.97 -2.99
CA VAL A 117 -12.56 2.80 -1.75
C VAL A 117 -11.62 2.41 -0.62
N ASP A 118 -11.64 3.17 0.45
CA ASP A 118 -10.87 2.86 1.65
C ASP A 118 -11.67 1.94 2.56
N ILE A 119 -11.31 0.68 2.58
CA ILE A 119 -12.02 -0.35 3.35
C ILE A 119 -11.87 -0.13 4.84
N ALA A 120 -10.71 0.33 5.29
CA ALA A 120 -10.50 0.61 6.71
C ALA A 120 -11.43 1.75 7.18
N ALA A 121 -11.49 2.82 6.42
CA ALA A 121 -12.38 3.94 6.72
C ALA A 121 -13.85 3.53 6.61
N THR A 122 -14.18 2.66 5.68
CA THR A 122 -15.55 2.15 5.54
C THR A 122 -15.94 1.31 6.75
N ALA A 123 -15.06 0.44 7.22
CA ALA A 123 -15.31 -0.36 8.42
C ALA A 123 -15.52 0.50 9.66
N GLU A 124 -14.68 1.52 9.82
CA GLU A 124 -14.84 2.47 10.92
C GLU A 124 -16.17 3.24 10.83
N ARG A 125 -16.59 3.61 9.64
CA ARG A 125 -17.86 4.29 9.42
C ARG A 125 -19.04 3.37 9.70
N GLU A 126 -18.95 2.12 9.32
CA GLU A 126 -20.01 1.15 9.62
C GLU A 126 -20.16 0.94 11.12
N GLU A 127 -19.06 0.84 11.85
CA GLU A 127 -19.11 0.73 13.29
C GLU A 127 -19.65 2.00 13.93
N ALA A 128 -19.20 3.16 13.49
CA ALA A 128 -19.70 4.44 13.97
C ALA A 128 -21.17 4.64 13.63
N GLY A 129 -21.55 4.28 12.41
CA GLY A 129 -22.94 4.36 11.97
C GLY A 129 -23.87 3.46 12.78
N PHE A 130 -23.41 2.28 13.11
CA PHE A 130 -24.16 1.37 13.98
C PHE A 130 -24.30 1.95 15.37
N THR A 131 -23.25 2.54 15.92
CA THR A 131 -23.29 3.17 17.22
C THR A 131 -24.23 4.37 17.23
N GLU A 132 -24.22 5.16 16.20
CA GLU A 132 -25.14 6.28 16.04
C GLU A 132 -26.59 5.82 15.92
N ALA A 133 -26.82 4.77 15.17
CA ALA A 133 -28.16 4.21 15.00
C ALA A 133 -28.73 3.66 16.32
N PHE A 134 -27.85 3.26 17.22
CA PHE A 134 -28.22 2.76 18.53
C PHE A 134 -28.03 3.82 19.62
N ASP A 135 -28.32 5.05 19.39
CA ASP A 135 -28.24 6.09 20.41
C ASP A 135 -29.38 5.95 21.38
N PRO A 136 -29.12 5.56 22.64
CA PRO A 136 -30.16 5.41 23.62
C PRO A 136 -30.80 6.76 24.03
N ASN A 137 -30.12 7.85 23.72
CA ASN A 137 -30.64 9.18 24.00
C ASN A 137 -31.52 9.70 22.87
N ALA A 138 -31.58 9.03 21.76
CA ALA A 138 -32.46 9.41 20.68
C ALA A 138 -33.91 9.23 21.11
N GLU A 139 -34.68 10.29 21.06
CA GLU A 139 -36.08 10.23 21.44
C GLU A 139 -36.87 9.48 20.37
N PRO A 140 -37.74 8.56 20.81
CA PRO A 140 -38.65 7.92 19.88
C PRO A 140 -39.60 8.96 19.33
N GLY A 141 -39.86 8.95 18.08
CA GLY A 141 -40.72 9.93 17.44
C GLY A 141 -39.97 11.08 16.80
N THR A 142 -38.67 11.18 17.03
CA THR A 142 -37.88 12.14 16.30
C THR A 142 -37.49 11.63 14.89
N LEU A 143 -37.99 10.46 14.56
CA LEU A 143 -37.74 9.88 13.28
C LEU A 143 -38.41 10.68 12.15
N PRO A 144 -37.79 10.73 11.04
CA PRO A 144 -38.26 11.61 9.99
C PRO A 144 -39.63 11.28 9.43
N MET A 145 -40.14 10.14 9.72
CA MET A 145 -41.45 9.85 9.21
C MET A 145 -42.50 10.78 9.68
N ASP A 146 -42.15 11.57 10.63
CA ASP A 146 -43.13 12.47 11.19
C ASP A 146 -43.68 13.39 10.18
N GLU A 147 -42.97 13.67 9.27
CA GLU A 147 -43.44 14.54 8.34
C GLU A 147 -44.40 14.04 7.43
N GLU A 148 -44.77 13.19 7.52
CA GLU A 148 -45.72 12.87 6.71
C GLU A 148 -46.88 13.53 6.70
N PRO A 149 -47.24 13.91 6.97
CA PRO A 149 -48.22 14.38 6.81
C PRO A 149 -48.95 15.12 6.35
N ALA A 150 -48.85 14.97 6.17
CA ALA A 150 -49.40 15.48 5.89
C ALA A 150 -50.36 15.71 5.48
N GLU A 151 -50.49 15.58 5.44
CA GLU A 151 -51.23 15.81 5.08
C GLU A 151 -52.12 16.24 4.90
N GLU A 152 -52.17 16.28 4.93
CA GLU A 152 -52.84 16.67 4.79
C GLU A 152 -53.60 17.02 4.46
N ALA A 153 -53.56 16.81 4.35
CA ALA A 153 -54.36 17.10 4.16
C ALA A 153 -55.26 17.63 3.65
#